data_c803ab646730c10386b9a69909f05dbd
#
_entry.id   c803ab646730c10386b9a69909f05dbd
#
_cell.length_a   1.000
_cell.length_b   1.000
_cell.length_c   1.000
_cell.angle_alpha   90.00
_cell.angle_beta   90.00
_cell.angle_gamma   90.00
#
_symmetry.space_group_name_H-M   'P 1'
#
loop_
_entity.id
_entity.type
_entity.pdbx_description
1 polymer ?
#
loop_
_entity_poly.entity_id
_entity_poly.type
_entity_poly.pdbx_seq_one_letter_code
_entity_poly.pdbx_strand_id
1 'polypeptide(L)'
;MPSRAPKSSKRRGDEGKPKGGKIVRAAVQKAAAKPVVRNNDLPEVTIKVQRKSTYARAQFDRKMNALKKLSDEGKLFKQANPVARDRTITDGYKDRIRQKIFDKYWPHDKKMTASLVKRLSKQQPDHVWELQLGGPDDVSNLKLLHGTTNEDVGRQIWQQIRKLPDGTPIRIEVVD
;
A
#
# COMPACT_ATOMS: atom_id res chain seq x y z
N MET A 1 35.82 -62.91 29.73
CA MET A 1 34.90 -64.08 29.79
C MET A 1 33.55 -63.61 30.21
N PRO A 2 32.41 -64.11 29.72
CA PRO A 2 31.98 -64.19 28.33
C PRO A 2 30.65 -63.42 28.12
N SER A 3 30.41 -62.90 26.86
CA SER A 3 29.53 -63.57 25.89
C SER A 3 28.03 -63.69 26.23
N ARG A 4 27.20 -62.98 25.51
CA ARG A 4 26.12 -63.58 24.71
C ARG A 4 25.25 -62.49 24.03
N ALA A 5 25.35 -62.32 22.71
CA ALA A 5 24.19 -62.23 21.86
C ALA A 5 23.63 -63.66 21.62
N PRO A 6 22.54 -63.92 20.97
CA PRO A 6 21.68 -63.11 20.08
C PRO A 6 20.18 -63.37 20.31
N LYS A 7 19.27 -62.74 19.55
CA LYS A 7 18.35 -63.40 18.64
C LYS A 7 17.36 -62.50 18.01
N SER A 8 17.35 -62.60 16.70
CA SER A 8 16.38 -62.13 15.73
C SER A 8 14.92 -62.50 16.04
N SER A 9 13.97 -61.71 15.67
CA SER A 9 12.73 -62.17 15.06
C SER A 9 12.13 -61.15 14.09
N LYS A 10 12.01 -61.63 12.87
CA LYS A 10 11.22 -61.06 11.77
C LYS A 10 9.73 -61.02 12.11
N ARG A 11 9.01 -59.99 11.65
CA ARG A 11 7.68 -60.02 10.98
C ARG A 11 7.39 -58.62 10.51
N ARG A 12 7.38 -58.37 9.22
CA ARG A 12 6.30 -58.40 8.19
C ARG A 12 5.00 -57.75 8.65
N GLY A 13 4.58 -56.75 7.86
CA GLY A 13 3.31 -56.11 7.78
C GLY A 13 3.57 -54.73 7.21
N ASP A 14 3.66 -54.51 6.00
CA ASP A 14 2.72 -54.47 4.87
C ASP A 14 1.66 -53.36 5.04
N GLU A 15 1.73 -52.50 4.04
CA GLU A 15 0.68 -51.68 3.45
C GLU A 15 0.10 -50.47 4.21
N GLY A 16 0.22 -49.34 3.54
CA GLY A 16 -0.58 -48.16 3.79
C GLY A 16 0.00 -46.86 3.25
N LYS A 17 0.30 -46.79 1.95
CA LYS A 17 0.47 -45.50 1.31
C LYS A 17 -0.87 -44.75 1.32
N PRO A 18 -1.01 -43.59 1.93
CA PRO A 18 -2.11 -42.70 1.62
C PRO A 18 -1.85 -42.08 0.25
N LYS A 19 -2.75 -42.35 -0.67
CA LYS A 19 -2.83 -41.76 -1.99
C LYS A 19 -2.89 -40.23 -1.85
N GLY A 20 -1.93 -39.57 -2.47
CA GLY A 20 -1.89 -38.13 -2.60
C GLY A 20 -3.16 -37.59 -3.27
N GLY A 21 -4.07 -37.08 -2.47
CA GLY A 21 -5.14 -36.24 -2.94
C GLY A 21 -4.53 -34.95 -3.49
N LYS A 22 -4.48 -34.82 -4.81
CA LYS A 22 -4.26 -33.55 -5.46
C LYS A 22 -5.38 -32.60 -5.04
N ILE A 23 -5.10 -31.73 -4.07
CA ILE A 23 -5.96 -30.56 -3.81
C ILE A 23 -5.78 -29.67 -5.01
N VAL A 24 -6.68 -29.78 -5.97
CA VAL A 24 -6.85 -28.83 -7.05
C VAL A 24 -7.36 -27.56 -6.38
N ARG A 25 -6.45 -26.65 -6.04
CA ARG A 25 -6.84 -25.28 -5.69
C ARG A 25 -7.46 -24.69 -6.96
N ALA A 26 -8.77 -24.70 -7.01
CA ALA A 26 -9.52 -23.89 -7.98
C ALA A 26 -9.11 -22.44 -7.74
N ALA A 27 -8.30 -21.91 -8.63
CA ALA A 27 -8.04 -20.49 -8.72
C ALA A 27 -9.39 -19.87 -9.09
N VAL A 28 -10.08 -19.32 -8.10
CA VAL A 28 -11.23 -18.45 -8.34
C VAL A 28 -10.63 -17.23 -9.05
N GLN A 29 -10.69 -17.24 -10.36
CA GLN A 29 -10.44 -16.06 -11.17
C GLN A 29 -11.52 -15.05 -10.79
N LYS A 30 -11.14 -14.13 -9.89
CA LYS A 30 -11.95 -12.96 -9.57
C LYS A 30 -12.08 -12.20 -10.89
N ALA A 31 -13.26 -12.24 -11.50
CA ALA A 31 -13.53 -11.48 -12.72
C ALA A 31 -13.03 -10.05 -12.49
N ALA A 32 -12.14 -9.59 -13.36
CA ALA A 32 -11.62 -8.24 -13.25
C ALA A 32 -12.80 -7.27 -13.36
N ALA A 33 -13.12 -6.59 -12.27
CA ALA A 33 -14.16 -5.57 -12.27
C ALA A 33 -13.78 -4.55 -13.35
N LYS A 34 -14.77 -4.13 -14.15
CA LYS A 34 -14.55 -3.08 -15.15
C LYS A 34 -13.92 -1.86 -14.48
N PRO A 35 -12.91 -1.24 -15.08
CA PRO A 35 -12.30 -0.05 -14.49
C PRO A 35 -13.37 1.02 -14.33
N VAL A 36 -13.46 1.59 -13.13
CA VAL A 36 -14.33 2.74 -12.87
C VAL A 36 -13.73 3.93 -13.60
N VAL A 37 -14.59 4.65 -14.30
CA VAL A 37 -14.24 5.93 -14.94
C VAL A 37 -15.03 7.05 -14.29
N ARG A 38 -14.56 8.28 -14.42
CA ARG A 38 -15.27 9.46 -13.96
C ARG A 38 -16.62 9.55 -14.70
N ASN A 39 -17.70 9.68 -13.94
CA ASN A 39 -19.04 9.84 -14.48
C ASN A 39 -19.46 11.32 -14.37
N ASN A 40 -19.51 12.01 -15.51
CA ASN A 40 -19.85 13.43 -15.55
C ASN A 40 -21.36 13.71 -15.39
N ASP A 41 -22.20 12.68 -15.42
CA ASP A 41 -23.64 12.80 -15.16
C ASP A 41 -23.94 12.89 -13.66
N LEU A 42 -22.98 12.53 -12.82
CA LEU A 42 -23.10 12.66 -11.38
C LEU A 42 -22.65 14.06 -10.92
N PRO A 43 -23.31 14.65 -9.91
CA PRO A 43 -22.89 15.92 -9.36
C PRO A 43 -21.50 15.85 -8.73
N GLU A 44 -20.70 16.88 -8.92
CA GLU A 44 -19.40 17.01 -8.25
C GLU A 44 -19.60 17.19 -6.75
N VAL A 45 -18.86 16.41 -5.95
CA VAL A 45 -18.89 16.48 -4.49
C VAL A 45 -17.60 17.08 -3.96
N THR A 46 -17.70 18.16 -3.19
CA THR A 46 -16.56 18.75 -2.48
C THR A 46 -16.32 18.02 -1.18
N ILE A 47 -15.11 17.53 -0.99
CA ILE A 47 -14.64 16.95 0.27
C ILE A 47 -13.63 17.86 0.96
N LYS A 48 -13.70 17.93 2.29
CA LYS A 48 -12.87 18.81 3.10
C LYS A 48 -11.82 17.99 3.85
N VAL A 49 -10.55 18.36 3.67
CA VAL A 49 -9.44 17.73 4.40
C VAL A 49 -8.93 18.72 5.43
N GLN A 50 -9.11 18.38 6.70
CA GLN A 50 -8.67 19.21 7.80
C GLN A 50 -7.17 19.09 8.00
N ARG A 51 -6.49 20.24 8.06
CA ARG A 51 -5.11 20.34 8.49
C ARG A 51 -5.03 20.24 10.00
N LYS A 52 -4.16 19.38 10.52
CA LYS A 52 -3.90 19.29 11.96
C LYS A 52 -2.52 19.82 12.30
N SER A 53 -2.39 20.45 13.46
CA SER A 53 -1.10 20.98 13.94
C SER A 53 -0.02 19.91 14.10
N THR A 54 -0.42 18.66 14.26
CA THR A 54 0.48 17.48 14.40
C THR A 54 1.05 16.99 13.08
N TYR A 55 0.58 17.51 11.93
CA TYR A 55 1.06 17.06 10.63
C TYR A 55 2.44 17.61 10.28
N ALA A 56 3.20 16.85 9.52
CA ALA A 56 4.41 17.33 8.86
C ALA A 56 4.02 18.35 7.78
N ARG A 57 3.91 19.62 8.14
CA ARG A 57 3.28 20.71 7.36
C ARG A 57 3.71 20.72 5.89
N ALA A 58 5.00 20.81 5.61
CA ALA A 58 5.48 20.89 4.23
C ALA A 58 5.11 19.65 3.38
N GLN A 59 5.03 18.47 4.00
CA GLN A 59 4.64 17.24 3.31
C GLN A 59 3.13 17.20 3.07
N PHE A 60 2.34 17.63 4.05
CA PHE A 60 0.90 17.78 3.92
C PHE A 60 0.56 18.79 2.82
N ASP A 61 1.15 19.97 2.85
CA ASP A 61 0.89 21.02 1.86
C ASP A 61 1.25 20.56 0.44
N ARG A 62 2.38 19.86 0.27
CA ARG A 62 2.76 19.27 -1.02
C ARG A 62 1.69 18.30 -1.54
N LYS A 63 1.18 17.40 -0.68
CA LYS A 63 0.13 16.45 -1.04
C LYS A 63 -1.16 17.17 -1.41
N MET A 64 -1.60 18.09 -0.57
CA MET A 64 -2.85 18.83 -0.81
C MET A 64 -2.79 19.69 -2.07
N ASN A 65 -1.67 20.34 -2.33
CA ASN A 65 -1.48 21.14 -3.56
C ASN A 65 -1.55 20.23 -4.81
N ALA A 66 -0.96 19.03 -4.74
CA ALA A 66 -1.07 18.08 -5.85
C ALA A 66 -2.51 17.60 -6.07
N LEU A 67 -3.22 17.26 -4.99
CA LEU A 67 -4.63 16.84 -5.08
C LEU A 67 -5.54 17.98 -5.55
N LYS A 68 -5.31 19.21 -5.08
CA LYS A 68 -6.06 20.39 -5.59
C LYS A 68 -5.84 20.59 -7.08
N LYS A 69 -4.60 20.53 -7.55
CA LYS A 69 -4.30 20.60 -8.99
C LYS A 69 -5.06 19.54 -9.79
N LEU A 70 -5.04 18.28 -9.35
CA LEU A 70 -5.79 17.20 -9.99
C LEU A 70 -7.31 17.42 -9.93
N SER A 71 -7.80 18.02 -8.85
CA SER A 71 -9.19 18.43 -8.69
C SER A 71 -9.58 19.51 -9.72
N ASP A 72 -8.77 20.55 -9.84
CA ASP A 72 -9.00 21.64 -10.79
C ASP A 72 -8.92 21.17 -12.26
N GLU A 73 -8.10 20.16 -12.52
CA GLU A 73 -8.03 19.45 -13.81
C GLU A 73 -9.21 18.47 -14.05
N GLY A 74 -10.14 18.35 -13.10
CA GLY A 74 -11.27 17.43 -13.19
C GLY A 74 -10.90 15.95 -13.21
N LYS A 75 -9.74 15.57 -12.66
CA LYS A 75 -9.22 14.20 -12.70
C LYS A 75 -9.67 13.33 -11.54
N LEU A 76 -10.12 13.94 -10.44
CA LEU A 76 -10.49 13.19 -9.26
C LEU A 76 -11.92 12.67 -9.35
N PHE A 77 -12.07 11.38 -9.04
CA PHE A 77 -13.38 10.73 -8.92
C PHE A 77 -13.31 9.59 -7.91
N LYS A 78 -14.43 9.26 -7.31
CA LYS A 78 -14.52 8.13 -6.41
C LYS A 78 -14.29 6.81 -7.17
N GLN A 79 -13.23 6.09 -6.82
CA GLN A 79 -12.90 4.78 -7.37
C GLN A 79 -13.72 3.67 -6.68
N ALA A 80 -13.94 2.55 -7.37
CA ALA A 80 -14.53 1.37 -6.76
C ALA A 80 -13.68 0.89 -5.58
N ASN A 81 -14.33 0.37 -4.57
CA ASN A 81 -13.67 -0.12 -3.37
C ASN A 81 -13.66 -1.66 -3.33
N PRO A 82 -12.59 -2.27 -2.86
CA PRO A 82 -11.29 -1.66 -2.56
C PRO A 82 -10.40 -1.57 -3.81
N VAL A 83 -9.68 -0.46 -3.96
CA VAL A 83 -8.60 -0.44 -4.93
C VAL A 83 -7.48 -1.35 -4.43
N ALA A 84 -7.14 -2.35 -5.23
CA ALA A 84 -6.02 -3.22 -4.90
C ALA A 84 -4.73 -2.41 -4.89
N ARG A 85 -3.97 -2.49 -3.78
CA ARG A 85 -2.62 -1.94 -3.69
C ARG A 85 -1.61 -3.06 -3.85
N ASP A 86 -0.67 -2.89 -4.76
CA ASP A 86 0.49 -3.77 -4.85
C ASP A 86 1.56 -3.34 -3.84
N ARG A 87 1.72 -4.12 -2.78
CA ARG A 87 2.74 -3.85 -1.76
C ARG A 87 4.15 -3.91 -2.30
N THR A 88 4.42 -4.69 -3.34
CA THR A 88 5.76 -4.79 -3.93
C THR A 88 6.22 -3.45 -4.51
N ILE A 89 5.29 -2.65 -5.04
CA ILE A 89 5.56 -1.31 -5.56
C ILE A 89 5.97 -0.37 -4.41
N THR A 90 5.19 -0.35 -3.32
CA THR A 90 5.45 0.54 -2.19
C THR A 90 6.69 0.13 -1.40
N ASP A 91 6.86 -1.16 -1.13
CA ASP A 91 8.02 -1.68 -0.41
C ASP A 91 9.30 -1.47 -1.23
N GLY A 92 9.27 -1.81 -2.53
CA GLY A 92 10.38 -1.58 -3.44
C GLY A 92 10.74 -0.09 -3.60
N TYR A 93 9.76 0.83 -3.53
CA TYR A 93 10.03 2.27 -3.52
C TYR A 93 10.81 2.68 -2.27
N LYS A 94 10.40 2.23 -1.09
CA LYS A 94 11.06 2.55 0.18
C LYS A 94 12.46 1.92 0.28
N ASP A 95 12.61 0.70 -0.21
CA ASP A 95 13.90 -0.01 -0.23
C ASP A 95 14.90 0.67 -1.15
N ARG A 96 14.50 1.13 -2.33
CA ARG A 96 15.37 1.94 -3.21
C ARG A 96 15.85 3.22 -2.55
N ILE A 97 15.02 3.89 -1.77
CA ILE A 97 15.43 5.09 -1.03
C ILE A 97 16.42 4.72 0.07
N ARG A 98 16.16 3.62 0.79
CA ARG A 98 17.08 3.11 1.82
C ARG A 98 18.45 2.78 1.21
N GLN A 99 18.46 2.06 0.09
CA GLN A 99 19.70 1.74 -0.61
C GLN A 99 20.49 2.99 -1.02
N LYS A 100 19.83 3.99 -1.61
CA LYS A 100 20.48 5.27 -1.94
C LYS A 100 21.08 5.99 -0.74
N ILE A 101 20.46 5.88 0.44
CA ILE A 101 21.03 6.44 1.68
C ILE A 101 22.31 5.69 2.04
N PHE A 102 22.30 4.36 1.99
CA PHE A 102 23.48 3.55 2.29
C PHE A 102 24.60 3.82 1.29
N ASP A 103 24.33 3.76 -0.01
CA ASP A 103 25.33 3.97 -1.06
C ASP A 103 26.01 5.32 -0.93
N LYS A 104 25.24 6.35 -0.60
CA LYS A 104 25.76 7.72 -0.55
C LYS A 104 26.52 8.05 0.74
N TYR A 105 26.04 7.56 1.88
CA TYR A 105 26.53 8.06 3.17
C TYR A 105 27.31 7.03 3.98
N TRP A 106 26.99 5.74 3.86
CA TRP A 106 27.62 4.69 4.68
C TRP A 106 29.16 4.65 4.58
N PRO A 107 29.78 4.80 3.40
CA PRO A 107 31.24 4.78 3.27
C PRO A 107 31.92 5.93 4.00
N HIS A 108 31.23 7.05 4.21
CA HIS A 108 31.85 8.29 4.71
C HIS A 108 31.27 8.72 6.07
N ASP A 109 29.98 8.48 6.33
CA ASP A 109 29.31 8.95 7.54
C ASP A 109 28.23 7.95 7.99
N LYS A 110 28.64 7.00 8.83
CA LYS A 110 27.75 6.00 9.42
C LYS A 110 26.68 6.62 10.33
N LYS A 111 27.04 7.74 11.03
CA LYS A 111 26.11 8.43 11.93
C LYS A 111 25.00 9.13 11.14
N MET A 112 25.35 9.79 10.04
CA MET A 112 24.38 10.37 9.12
C MET A 112 23.48 9.29 8.53
N THR A 113 24.05 8.17 8.06
CA THR A 113 23.29 7.03 7.54
C THR A 113 22.23 6.56 8.55
N ALA A 114 22.63 6.30 9.78
CA ALA A 114 21.73 5.85 10.84
C ALA A 114 20.60 6.88 11.10
N SER A 115 20.93 8.17 11.12
CA SER A 115 19.97 9.25 11.29
C SER A 115 18.95 9.29 10.16
N LEU A 116 19.39 9.19 8.90
CA LEU A 116 18.52 9.21 7.73
C LEU A 116 17.62 7.96 7.67
N VAL A 117 18.14 6.78 7.97
CA VAL A 117 17.34 5.55 8.05
C VAL A 117 16.29 5.65 9.16
N LYS A 118 16.65 6.21 10.34
CA LYS A 118 15.70 6.47 11.42
C LYS A 118 14.61 7.46 11.00
N ARG A 119 14.92 8.47 10.21
CA ARG A 119 13.91 9.39 9.64
C ARG A 119 13.03 8.68 8.61
N LEU A 120 13.64 7.86 7.74
CA LEU A 120 12.91 7.08 6.74
C LEU A 120 11.93 6.08 7.38
N SER A 121 12.24 5.53 8.56
CA SER A 121 11.34 4.59 9.24
C SER A 121 9.98 5.19 9.59
N LYS A 122 9.93 6.51 9.83
CA LYS A 122 8.70 7.27 10.13
C LYS A 122 7.91 7.66 8.88
N GLN A 123 8.47 7.43 7.69
CA GLN A 123 7.85 7.78 6.43
C GLN A 123 7.20 6.55 5.79
N GLN A 124 6.09 6.77 5.12
CA GLN A 124 5.41 5.77 4.29
C GLN A 124 5.42 6.21 2.83
N PRO A 125 5.56 5.27 1.87
CA PRO A 125 5.21 5.55 0.49
C PRO A 125 3.73 5.91 0.40
N ASP A 126 3.45 7.04 -0.16
CA ASP A 126 2.13 7.62 -0.30
C ASP A 126 1.83 7.91 -1.77
N HIS A 127 0.65 7.55 -2.23
CA HIS A 127 0.19 7.89 -3.56
C HIS A 127 -0.20 9.36 -3.60
N VAL A 128 0.53 10.16 -4.36
CA VAL A 128 0.26 11.61 -4.52
C VAL A 128 -1.15 11.84 -5.04
N TRP A 129 -1.53 11.08 -6.06
CA TRP A 129 -2.90 10.91 -6.50
C TRP A 129 -3.46 9.67 -5.81
N GLU A 130 -4.37 9.87 -4.87
CA GLU A 130 -4.97 8.79 -4.07
C GLU A 130 -5.61 7.71 -4.95
N LEU A 131 -5.34 6.46 -4.63
CA LEU A 131 -5.95 5.32 -5.34
C LEU A 131 -7.48 5.36 -5.27
N GLN A 132 -8.02 5.75 -4.11
CA GLN A 132 -9.46 5.89 -3.88
C GLN A 132 -10.11 7.04 -4.66
N LEU A 133 -9.28 7.91 -5.24
CA LEU A 133 -9.69 9.03 -6.11
C LEU A 133 -9.27 8.83 -7.58
N GLY A 134 -9.05 7.58 -8.00
CA GLY A 134 -8.72 7.23 -9.38
C GLY A 134 -7.24 7.27 -9.72
N GLY A 135 -6.36 7.44 -8.73
CA GLY A 135 -4.91 7.45 -8.94
C GLY A 135 -4.35 6.08 -9.35
N PRO A 136 -3.25 6.06 -10.11
CA PRO A 136 -2.59 4.83 -10.50
C PRO A 136 -1.74 4.26 -9.36
N ASP A 137 -1.70 2.92 -9.24
CA ASP A 137 -0.75 2.23 -8.37
C ASP A 137 0.57 2.03 -9.10
N ASP A 138 1.36 3.09 -9.16
CA ASP A 138 2.63 3.15 -9.89
C ASP A 138 3.69 3.92 -9.10
N VAL A 139 4.95 3.57 -9.31
CA VAL A 139 6.12 4.19 -8.65
C VAL A 139 6.20 5.70 -8.91
N SER A 140 5.81 6.16 -10.11
CA SER A 140 5.82 7.59 -10.47
C SER A 140 4.82 8.40 -9.64
N ASN A 141 3.77 7.76 -9.14
CA ASN A 141 2.76 8.33 -8.27
C ASN A 141 3.14 8.30 -6.78
N LEU A 142 4.33 7.80 -6.42
CA LEU A 142 4.73 7.68 -5.02
C LEU A 142 5.62 8.83 -4.54
N LYS A 143 5.35 9.30 -3.33
CA LYS A 143 6.22 10.20 -2.54
C LYS A 143 6.24 9.73 -1.09
N LEU A 144 7.28 10.11 -0.35
CA LEU A 144 7.30 9.86 1.09
C LEU A 144 6.40 10.86 1.81
N LEU A 145 5.57 10.37 2.69
CA LEU A 145 4.74 11.14 3.61
C LEU A 145 4.89 10.56 5.04
N HIS A 146 4.84 11.40 6.06
CA HIS A 146 4.85 10.93 7.44
C HIS A 146 3.68 9.99 7.70
N GLY A 147 3.92 8.84 8.30
CA GLY A 147 2.95 7.76 8.40
C GLY A 147 1.62 8.19 9.00
N THR A 148 1.63 8.89 10.14
CA THR A 148 0.40 9.36 10.79
C THR A 148 -0.38 10.36 9.93
N THR A 149 0.32 11.25 9.19
CA THR A 149 -0.32 12.20 8.27
C THR A 149 -0.96 11.46 7.10
N ASN A 150 -0.25 10.48 6.53
CA ASN A 150 -0.73 9.66 5.42
C ASN A 150 -2.02 8.91 5.78
N GLU A 151 -2.00 8.21 6.90
CA GLU A 151 -3.13 7.40 7.38
C GLU A 151 -4.35 8.26 7.70
N ASP A 152 -4.13 9.43 8.32
CA ASP A 152 -5.23 10.29 8.73
C ASP A 152 -5.86 11.01 7.53
N VAL A 153 -5.06 11.52 6.59
CA VAL A 153 -5.55 12.13 5.35
C VAL A 153 -6.34 11.10 4.53
N GLY A 154 -5.79 9.90 4.33
CA GLY A 154 -6.50 8.84 3.62
C GLY A 154 -7.83 8.48 4.28
N ARG A 155 -7.88 8.45 5.62
CA ARG A 155 -9.12 8.20 6.39
C ARG A 155 -10.13 9.33 6.24
N GLN A 156 -9.70 10.60 6.31
CA GLN A 156 -10.59 11.74 6.14
C GLN A 156 -11.26 11.72 4.75
N ILE A 157 -10.49 11.45 3.70
CA ILE A 157 -11.00 11.31 2.34
C ILE A 157 -12.00 10.15 2.29
N TRP A 158 -11.61 8.96 2.76
CA TRP A 158 -12.44 7.76 2.71
C TRP A 158 -13.78 7.93 3.40
N GLN A 159 -13.80 8.52 4.60
CA GLN A 159 -15.03 8.73 5.35
C GLN A 159 -16.08 9.52 4.60
N GLN A 160 -15.64 10.49 3.78
CA GLN A 160 -16.55 11.35 3.03
C GLN A 160 -17.01 10.70 1.71
N ILE A 161 -16.17 9.89 1.07
CA ILE A 161 -16.50 9.32 -0.26
C ILE A 161 -17.12 7.92 -0.20
N ARG A 162 -16.98 7.19 0.89
CA ARG A 162 -17.32 5.74 0.96
C ARG A 162 -18.76 5.39 0.56
N LYS A 163 -19.69 6.33 0.72
CA LYS A 163 -21.11 6.15 0.41
C LYS A 163 -21.52 6.74 -0.94
N LEU A 164 -20.60 7.43 -1.62
CA LEU A 164 -20.88 8.01 -2.93
C LEU A 164 -20.91 6.89 -3.99
N PRO A 165 -21.67 7.07 -5.08
CA PRO A 165 -21.59 6.20 -6.26
C PRO A 165 -20.17 6.18 -6.83
N ASP A 166 -19.77 5.06 -7.43
CA ASP A 166 -18.50 4.96 -8.15
C ASP A 166 -18.51 5.89 -9.37
N GLY A 167 -17.38 6.53 -9.62
CA GLY A 167 -17.25 7.52 -10.68
C GLY A 167 -17.67 8.94 -10.29
N THR A 168 -18.24 9.18 -9.08
CA THR A 168 -18.61 10.52 -8.63
C THR A 168 -17.42 11.48 -8.72
N PRO A 169 -17.54 12.61 -9.45
CA PRO A 169 -16.52 13.66 -9.50
C PRO A 169 -16.24 14.24 -8.11
N ILE A 170 -14.96 14.44 -7.79
CA ILE A 170 -14.55 14.91 -6.46
C ILE A 170 -13.76 16.21 -6.59
N ARG A 171 -14.13 17.18 -5.76
CA ARG A 171 -13.36 18.41 -5.50
C ARG A 171 -12.74 18.34 -4.11
N ILE A 172 -11.52 18.86 -3.95
CA ILE A 172 -10.83 18.90 -2.66
C ILE A 172 -10.68 20.33 -2.16
N GLU A 173 -11.08 20.53 -0.92
CA GLU A 173 -10.81 21.73 -0.14
C GLU A 173 -9.96 21.37 1.09
N VAL A 174 -9.04 22.26 1.44
CA VAL A 174 -8.28 22.18 2.70
C VAL A 174 -8.87 23.16 3.67
N VAL A 175 -9.14 22.70 4.88
CA VAL A 175 -9.63 23.53 5.99
C VAL A 175 -8.64 23.46 7.15
N ASP A 176 -8.47 24.56 7.86
CA ASP A 176 -7.60 24.69 9.04
C ASP A 176 -8.37 24.42 10.34
#